data_4fdd786b203ae55a36cacb7d5e7bead5
#
_entry.id   4fdd786b203ae55a36cacb7d5e7bead5
#
_cell.length_a   1.000
_cell.length_b   1.000
_cell.length_c   1.000
_cell.angle_alpha   90.00
_cell.angle_beta   90.00
_cell.angle_gamma   90.00
#
_symmetry.space_group_name_H-M   'P 1'
#
loop_
_entity.id
_entity.type
_entity.pdbx_description
1 polymer ?
#
loop_
_entity_poly.entity_id
_entity_poly.type
_entity_poly.pdbx_seq_one_letter_code
_entity_poly.pdbx_strand_id
1 'polypeptide(L)'
;YRNHVQPIGMGVDPKRVMAELFGKSTGTSMGLGGSMHIFSKEHKFHGGHGIVGGQIPLGAGMAFGDKFFNRDNVTLCFMGDGAVRQGSLHETLNLATLWQLPVVFVVENNGYAMGTSVARTASHQEIWKLGLGYEMPCGLVDGMDPVAVAKGLDKAIKHARSGKGPSFLEMKTYRYRGHSMSDAQKYRTKEEVEEYRKIDPISQVKDIILKNKYATQKQLDEIDAKVKAA
;
A
#
# COMPACT_ATOMS: atom_id res chain seq x y z
N TYR A 1 5.51 5.47 -2.77
CA TYR A 1 6.80 5.00 -3.23
C TYR A 1 7.15 3.67 -2.59
N ARG A 2 8.24 2.98 -2.93
CA ARG A 2 8.50 1.57 -2.61
C ARG A 2 7.45 0.61 -3.18
N ASN A 3 7.00 0.90 -4.33
CA ASN A 3 5.85 0.29 -4.97
C ASN A 3 6.24 -0.81 -5.98
N HIS A 4 7.35 -1.53 -5.77
CA HIS A 4 7.82 -2.56 -6.69
C HIS A 4 6.94 -3.83 -6.68
N VAL A 5 6.39 -4.17 -5.51
CA VAL A 5 5.58 -5.39 -5.33
C VAL A 5 4.19 -5.24 -5.95
N GLN A 6 3.57 -4.06 -5.80
CA GLN A 6 2.22 -3.80 -6.28
C GLN A 6 2.07 -4.01 -7.80
N PRO A 7 2.90 -3.41 -8.67
CA PRO A 7 2.78 -3.63 -10.12
C PRO A 7 3.06 -5.09 -10.51
N ILE A 8 4.02 -5.76 -9.86
CA ILE A 8 4.29 -7.18 -10.09
C ILE A 8 3.06 -8.02 -9.70
N GLY A 9 2.46 -7.75 -8.54
CA GLY A 9 1.23 -8.40 -8.09
C GLY A 9 0.02 -8.13 -9.00
N MET A 10 0.04 -7.02 -9.74
CA MET A 10 -0.98 -6.69 -10.75
C MET A 10 -0.66 -7.27 -12.14
N GLY A 11 0.45 -7.99 -12.31
CA GLY A 11 0.81 -8.70 -13.54
C GLY A 11 1.89 -8.03 -14.41
N VAL A 12 2.51 -6.95 -13.94
CA VAL A 12 3.65 -6.35 -14.65
C VAL A 12 4.84 -7.30 -14.60
N ASP A 13 5.44 -7.58 -15.74
CA ASP A 13 6.63 -8.43 -15.83
C ASP A 13 7.76 -7.89 -14.93
N PRO A 14 8.29 -8.68 -13.99
CA PRO A 14 9.42 -8.29 -13.14
C PRO A 14 10.64 -7.81 -13.92
N LYS A 15 10.86 -8.36 -15.13
CA LYS A 15 11.97 -7.94 -16.01
C LYS A 15 11.81 -6.48 -16.45
N ARG A 16 10.58 -6.01 -16.69
CA ARG A 16 10.32 -4.60 -17.03
C ARG A 16 10.55 -3.68 -15.83
N VAL A 17 10.20 -4.13 -14.63
CA VAL A 17 10.50 -3.40 -13.38
C VAL A 17 12.01 -3.31 -13.18
N MET A 18 12.73 -4.42 -13.37
CA MET A 18 14.20 -4.45 -13.28
C MET A 18 14.84 -3.55 -14.35
N ALA A 19 14.38 -3.61 -15.59
CA ALA A 19 14.85 -2.77 -16.68
C ALA A 19 14.69 -1.27 -16.34
N GLU A 20 13.58 -0.88 -15.69
CA GLU A 20 13.36 0.48 -15.22
C GLU A 20 14.41 0.91 -14.19
N LEU A 21 14.70 0.05 -13.20
CA LEU A 21 15.71 0.32 -12.19
C LEU A 21 17.13 0.48 -12.77
N PHE A 22 17.39 -0.19 -13.89
CA PHE A 22 18.65 -0.06 -14.64
C PHE A 22 18.66 1.06 -15.71
N GLY A 23 17.63 1.89 -15.75
CA GLY A 23 17.54 3.00 -16.73
C GLY A 23 17.43 2.54 -18.18
N LYS A 24 16.83 1.36 -18.43
CA LYS A 24 16.68 0.83 -19.80
C LYS A 24 15.37 1.28 -20.42
N SER A 25 15.38 1.55 -21.72
CA SER A 25 14.21 1.96 -22.49
C SER A 25 13.08 0.92 -22.50
N THR A 26 13.38 -0.34 -22.23
CA THR A 26 12.41 -1.43 -22.07
C THR A 26 11.71 -1.45 -20.71
N GLY A 27 12.08 -0.55 -19.79
CA GLY A 27 11.45 -0.38 -18.49
C GLY A 27 10.01 0.13 -18.59
N THR A 28 9.32 0.14 -17.46
CA THR A 28 7.91 0.54 -17.36
C THR A 28 7.67 2.03 -17.67
N SER A 29 8.67 2.85 -17.44
CA SER A 29 8.69 4.30 -17.70
C SER A 29 9.88 4.67 -18.62
N MET A 30 10.25 3.78 -19.52
CA MET A 30 11.35 3.94 -20.49
C MET A 30 12.71 4.24 -19.82
N GLY A 31 12.92 3.78 -18.59
CA GLY A 31 14.14 4.00 -17.83
C GLY A 31 14.28 5.38 -17.19
N LEU A 32 13.25 6.21 -17.28
CA LEU A 32 13.27 7.59 -16.77
C LEU A 32 12.66 7.73 -15.36
N GLY A 33 11.91 6.73 -14.91
CA GLY A 33 11.19 6.76 -13.63
C GLY A 33 12.01 6.23 -12.45
N GLY A 34 12.90 5.29 -12.69
CA GLY A 34 13.69 4.62 -11.66
C GLY A 34 12.78 3.92 -10.63
N SER A 35 13.23 3.90 -9.37
CA SER A 35 12.55 3.18 -8.27
C SER A 35 11.23 3.81 -7.80
N MET A 36 11.00 5.11 -8.05
CA MET A 36 9.86 5.83 -7.49
C MET A 36 8.73 6.10 -8.47
N HIS A 37 8.95 5.91 -9.77
CA HIS A 37 8.00 6.27 -10.81
C HIS A 37 7.78 5.12 -11.78
N ILE A 38 7.27 4.01 -11.24
CA ILE A 38 6.87 2.83 -12.02
C ILE A 38 5.40 3.00 -12.39
N PHE A 39 5.05 2.88 -13.67
CA PHE A 39 3.68 3.01 -14.17
C PHE A 39 3.34 1.86 -15.11
N SER A 40 2.08 1.44 -15.12
CA SER A 40 1.57 0.48 -16.09
C SER A 40 0.09 0.73 -16.37
N LYS A 41 -0.19 1.40 -17.48
CA LYS A 41 -1.57 1.66 -17.93
C LYS A 41 -2.32 0.35 -18.19
N GLU A 42 -1.65 -0.61 -18.81
CA GLU A 42 -2.20 -1.93 -19.13
C GLU A 42 -2.70 -2.67 -17.88
N HIS A 43 -1.91 -2.61 -16.79
CA HIS A 43 -2.23 -3.26 -15.52
C HIS A 43 -2.96 -2.33 -14.55
N LYS A 44 -3.44 -1.16 -15.01
CA LYS A 44 -4.14 -0.15 -14.17
C LYS A 44 -3.33 0.27 -12.92
N PHE A 45 -2.00 0.19 -13.02
CA PHE A 45 -1.10 0.68 -12.01
C PHE A 45 -0.67 2.10 -12.34
N HIS A 46 -1.28 3.07 -11.65
CA HIS A 46 -1.14 4.50 -11.96
C HIS A 46 0.06 5.15 -11.28
N GLY A 47 0.96 4.35 -10.76
CA GLY A 47 2.32 4.73 -10.44
C GLY A 47 2.61 4.96 -8.98
N GLY A 48 3.93 5.07 -8.74
CA GLY A 48 4.51 5.57 -7.52
C GLY A 48 4.86 7.05 -7.65
N HIS A 49 4.94 7.72 -6.53
CA HIS A 49 5.22 9.16 -6.48
C HIS A 49 6.32 9.46 -5.47
N GLY A 50 7.35 10.20 -5.88
CA GLY A 50 8.45 10.63 -5.01
C GLY A 50 8.05 11.80 -4.11
N ILE A 51 7.05 12.61 -4.52
CA ILE A 51 6.53 13.72 -3.71
C ILE A 51 5.60 13.15 -2.64
N VAL A 52 6.00 13.29 -1.38
CA VAL A 52 5.26 12.78 -0.23
C VAL A 52 3.86 13.40 -0.16
N GLY A 53 2.83 12.58 -0.19
CA GLY A 53 1.43 13.01 -0.18
C GLY A 53 0.86 13.42 -1.55
N GLY A 54 1.70 13.58 -2.59
CA GLY A 54 1.26 13.98 -3.93
C GLY A 54 0.27 13.02 -4.58
N GLN A 55 0.36 11.73 -4.27
CA GLN A 55 -0.57 10.72 -4.79
C GLN A 55 -1.99 10.84 -4.23
N ILE A 56 -2.20 11.51 -3.10
CA ILE A 56 -3.51 11.59 -2.43
C ILE A 56 -4.54 12.32 -3.31
N PRO A 57 -4.30 13.58 -3.73
CA PRO A 57 -5.21 14.26 -4.66
C PRO A 57 -5.26 13.61 -6.04
N LEU A 58 -4.15 13.00 -6.52
CA LEU A 58 -4.16 12.29 -7.79
C LEU A 58 -5.08 11.07 -7.76
N GLY A 59 -5.05 10.29 -6.67
CA GLY A 59 -5.96 9.15 -6.49
C GLY A 59 -7.43 9.56 -6.47
N ALA A 60 -7.76 10.65 -5.77
CA ALA A 60 -9.11 11.21 -5.79
C ALA A 60 -9.49 11.73 -7.18
N GLY A 61 -8.57 12.36 -7.91
CA GLY A 61 -8.79 12.83 -9.27
C GLY A 61 -9.08 11.69 -10.26
N MET A 62 -8.42 10.54 -10.12
CA MET A 62 -8.71 9.34 -10.91
C MET A 62 -10.11 8.82 -10.61
N ALA A 63 -10.47 8.71 -9.33
CA ALA A 63 -11.80 8.30 -8.91
C ALA A 63 -12.89 9.28 -9.38
N PHE A 64 -12.61 10.59 -9.39
CA PHE A 64 -13.49 11.60 -9.97
C PHE A 64 -13.71 11.34 -11.45
N GLY A 65 -12.64 11.11 -12.22
CA GLY A 65 -12.73 10.78 -13.65
C GLY A 65 -13.56 9.51 -13.90
N ASP A 66 -13.33 8.46 -13.11
CA ASP A 66 -14.12 7.21 -13.23
C ASP A 66 -15.60 7.43 -12.93
N LYS A 67 -15.92 8.20 -11.89
CA LYS A 67 -17.29 8.57 -11.58
C LYS A 67 -17.93 9.43 -12.68
N PHE A 68 -17.21 10.44 -13.17
CA PHE A 68 -17.69 11.33 -14.23
C PHE A 68 -18.04 10.59 -15.52
N PHE A 69 -17.22 9.59 -15.88
CA PHE A 69 -17.44 8.76 -17.07
C PHE A 69 -18.28 7.50 -16.79
N ASN A 70 -18.92 7.37 -15.64
CA ASN A 70 -19.74 6.23 -15.22
C ASN A 70 -19.00 4.88 -15.36
N ARG A 71 -17.73 4.82 -14.97
CA ARG A 71 -16.92 3.59 -14.97
C ARG A 71 -17.05 2.89 -13.61
N ASP A 72 -17.11 1.55 -13.63
CA ASP A 72 -17.18 0.72 -12.42
C ASP A 72 -15.79 0.42 -11.80
N ASN A 73 -14.91 1.41 -11.81
CA ASN A 73 -13.60 1.30 -11.19
C ASN A 73 -13.64 1.83 -9.75
N VAL A 74 -12.74 1.31 -8.92
CA VAL A 74 -12.45 1.84 -7.58
C VAL A 74 -10.95 2.11 -7.50
N THR A 75 -10.58 3.32 -7.09
CA THR A 75 -9.19 3.69 -6.91
C THR A 75 -8.71 3.31 -5.51
N LEU A 76 -7.63 2.53 -5.43
CA LEU A 76 -6.90 2.31 -4.17
C LEU A 76 -5.74 3.30 -4.09
N CYS A 77 -5.79 4.20 -3.12
CA CYS A 77 -4.78 5.24 -2.92
C CYS A 77 -3.94 4.92 -1.68
N PHE A 78 -2.73 4.38 -1.88
CA PHE A 78 -1.81 4.01 -0.81
C PHE A 78 -0.95 5.19 -0.36
N MET A 79 -0.73 5.31 0.94
CA MET A 79 0.12 6.33 1.53
C MET A 79 0.76 5.84 2.83
N GLY A 80 1.94 6.35 3.18
CA GLY A 80 2.59 6.04 4.47
C GLY A 80 2.09 6.92 5.62
N ASP A 81 2.43 6.54 6.84
CA ASP A 81 2.12 7.28 8.07
C ASP A 81 2.68 8.72 8.11
N GLY A 82 3.78 8.98 7.41
CA GLY A 82 4.30 10.35 7.23
C GLY A 82 3.51 11.17 6.22
N ALA A 83 3.00 10.55 5.14
CA ALA A 83 2.27 11.23 4.08
C ALA A 83 0.94 11.82 4.57
N VAL A 84 0.29 11.19 5.55
CA VAL A 84 -0.98 11.68 6.14
C VAL A 84 -0.85 13.00 6.89
N ARG A 85 0.37 13.52 7.06
CA ARG A 85 0.61 14.83 7.69
C ARG A 85 0.60 15.99 6.69
N GLN A 86 0.45 15.70 5.41
CA GLN A 86 0.30 16.73 4.37
C GLN A 86 -1.10 17.35 4.41
N GLY A 87 -1.18 18.68 4.31
CA GLY A 87 -2.47 19.39 4.30
C GLY A 87 -3.39 18.94 3.16
N SER A 88 -2.81 18.55 2.01
CA SER A 88 -3.53 18.00 0.87
C SER A 88 -4.38 16.74 1.18
N LEU A 89 -4.05 15.99 2.24
CA LEU A 89 -4.92 14.90 2.71
C LEU A 89 -6.30 15.45 3.08
N HIS A 90 -6.33 16.46 3.95
CA HIS A 90 -7.58 17.02 4.47
C HIS A 90 -8.45 17.63 3.38
N GLU A 91 -7.83 18.37 2.45
CA GLU A 91 -8.52 18.90 1.26
C GLU A 91 -9.12 17.77 0.42
N THR A 92 -8.34 16.72 0.19
CA THR A 92 -8.75 15.58 -0.63
C THR A 92 -9.86 14.76 0.05
N LEU A 93 -9.76 14.48 1.35
CA LEU A 93 -10.79 13.74 2.08
C LEU A 93 -12.14 14.50 2.03
N ASN A 94 -12.10 15.83 2.21
CA ASN A 94 -13.30 16.67 2.11
C ASN A 94 -13.95 16.57 0.72
N LEU A 95 -13.19 16.75 -0.36
CA LEU A 95 -13.70 16.65 -1.72
C LEU A 95 -14.18 15.25 -2.07
N ALA A 96 -13.43 14.22 -1.67
CA ALA A 96 -13.78 12.83 -1.93
C ALA A 96 -15.12 12.45 -1.27
N THR A 97 -15.37 12.91 -0.05
CA THR A 97 -16.63 12.69 0.67
C THR A 97 -17.76 13.50 0.06
N LEU A 98 -17.54 14.81 -0.17
CA LEU A 98 -18.53 15.70 -0.77
C LEU A 98 -19.05 15.17 -2.12
N TRP A 99 -18.15 14.63 -2.93
CA TRP A 99 -18.48 14.09 -4.25
C TRP A 99 -18.73 12.58 -4.24
N GLN A 100 -18.68 11.92 -3.09
CA GLN A 100 -18.86 10.47 -2.96
C GLN A 100 -18.03 9.70 -3.99
N LEU A 101 -16.71 9.97 -4.02
CA LEU A 101 -15.81 9.37 -4.98
C LEU A 101 -15.54 7.89 -4.69
N PRO A 102 -15.43 7.02 -5.71
CA PRO A 102 -15.12 5.61 -5.54
C PRO A 102 -13.61 5.42 -5.25
N VAL A 103 -13.15 5.86 -4.09
CA VAL A 103 -11.75 5.76 -3.66
C VAL A 103 -11.64 5.16 -2.26
N VAL A 104 -10.66 4.29 -2.08
CA VAL A 104 -10.25 3.77 -0.77
C VAL A 104 -8.87 4.33 -0.46
N PHE A 105 -8.77 5.14 0.58
CA PHE A 105 -7.51 5.63 1.11
C PHE A 105 -6.92 4.60 2.07
N VAL A 106 -5.71 4.14 1.79
CA VAL A 106 -5.03 3.09 2.55
C VAL A 106 -3.74 3.64 3.14
N VAL A 107 -3.69 3.72 4.46
CA VAL A 107 -2.48 4.15 5.18
C VAL A 107 -1.66 2.91 5.55
N GLU A 108 -0.49 2.77 4.98
CA GLU A 108 0.52 1.77 5.37
C GLU A 108 1.30 2.32 6.58
N ASN A 109 0.75 2.12 7.78
CA ASN A 109 1.39 2.58 9.01
C ASN A 109 2.42 1.56 9.50
N ASN A 110 3.68 1.77 9.13
CA ASN A 110 4.79 0.94 9.61
C ASN A 110 5.49 1.53 10.88
N GLY A 111 4.90 2.55 11.50
CA GLY A 111 5.38 3.18 12.72
C GLY A 111 6.42 4.28 12.51
N TYR A 112 7.04 4.37 11.32
CA TYR A 112 8.18 5.26 11.10
C TYR A 112 8.18 5.92 9.72
N ALA A 113 8.09 7.24 9.69
CA ALA A 113 8.40 8.05 8.51
C ALA A 113 9.91 8.33 8.48
N MET A 114 10.65 7.64 7.62
CA MET A 114 12.11 7.53 7.71
C MET A 114 12.52 6.98 9.09
N GLY A 115 13.10 7.80 9.96
CA GLY A 115 13.45 7.49 11.34
C GLY A 115 12.56 8.18 12.38
N THR A 116 11.52 8.90 11.96
CA THR A 116 10.63 9.61 12.89
C THR A 116 9.38 8.78 13.17
N SER A 117 9.18 8.43 14.43
CA SER A 117 8.02 7.64 14.87
C SER A 117 6.72 8.44 14.77
N VAL A 118 5.60 7.73 14.59
CA VAL A 118 4.25 8.32 14.61
C VAL A 118 3.99 9.08 15.91
N ALA A 119 4.43 8.55 17.05
CA ALA A 119 4.27 9.18 18.35
C ALA A 119 4.92 10.58 18.47
N ARG A 120 5.96 10.86 17.66
CA ARG A 120 6.62 12.18 17.63
C ARG A 120 5.95 13.20 16.73
N THR A 121 5.06 12.77 15.84
CA THR A 121 4.48 13.63 14.80
C THR A 121 2.96 13.71 14.87
N ALA A 122 2.32 12.91 15.71
CA ALA A 122 0.88 12.83 15.81
C ALA A 122 0.41 13.18 17.22
N SER A 123 -0.65 13.97 17.31
CA SER A 123 -1.36 14.20 18.58
C SER A 123 -2.02 12.94 19.13
N HIS A 124 -2.36 11.99 18.22
CA HIS A 124 -2.86 10.66 18.55
C HIS A 124 -2.35 9.65 17.51
N GLN A 125 -2.11 8.41 17.94
CA GLN A 125 -1.43 7.41 17.11
C GLN A 125 -2.37 6.58 16.24
N GLU A 126 -3.68 6.68 16.46
CA GLU A 126 -4.69 5.97 15.67
C GLU A 126 -5.07 6.80 14.44
N ILE A 127 -4.30 6.62 13.36
CA ILE A 127 -4.40 7.45 12.15
C ILE A 127 -5.76 7.31 11.47
N TRP A 128 -6.37 6.11 11.55
CA TRP A 128 -7.69 5.86 10.98
C TRP A 128 -8.78 6.81 11.48
N LYS A 129 -8.63 7.37 12.69
CA LYS A 129 -9.58 8.33 13.26
C LYS A 129 -9.68 9.65 12.48
N LEU A 130 -8.72 9.96 11.61
CA LEU A 130 -8.82 11.11 10.71
C LEU A 130 -10.05 11.02 9.79
N GLY A 131 -10.45 9.81 9.41
CA GLY A 131 -11.67 9.59 8.61
C GLY A 131 -12.97 9.98 9.30
N LEU A 132 -13.01 9.93 10.64
CA LEU A 132 -14.20 10.28 11.42
C LEU A 132 -14.62 11.76 11.23
N GLY A 133 -13.64 12.65 11.06
CA GLY A 133 -13.89 14.06 10.83
C GLY A 133 -14.62 14.37 9.53
N TYR A 134 -14.66 13.41 8.61
CA TYR A 134 -15.33 13.49 7.31
C TYR A 134 -16.50 12.51 7.19
N GLU A 135 -16.94 11.91 8.29
CA GLU A 135 -18.06 10.96 8.36
C GLU A 135 -17.95 9.78 7.37
N MET A 136 -16.71 9.44 6.94
CA MET A 136 -16.50 8.31 6.04
C MET A 136 -16.24 7.03 6.81
N PRO A 137 -16.60 5.85 6.26
CA PRO A 137 -16.21 4.57 6.83
C PRO A 137 -14.70 4.50 6.99
N CYS A 138 -14.25 4.27 8.21
CA CYS A 138 -12.82 4.18 8.52
C CYS A 138 -12.56 3.09 9.56
N GLY A 139 -11.31 2.66 9.68
CA GLY A 139 -10.93 1.66 10.67
C GLY A 139 -9.48 1.22 10.60
N LEU A 140 -9.09 0.53 11.69
CA LEU A 140 -7.80 -0.12 11.83
C LEU A 140 -7.90 -1.56 11.31
N VAL A 141 -6.92 -1.98 10.54
CA VAL A 141 -6.75 -3.36 10.04
C VAL A 141 -5.36 -3.85 10.45
N ASP A 142 -5.27 -5.10 10.89
CA ASP A 142 -3.97 -5.73 11.11
C ASP A 142 -3.29 -5.96 9.75
N GLY A 143 -2.30 -5.13 9.45
CA GLY A 143 -1.51 -5.19 8.22
C GLY A 143 -0.48 -6.33 8.21
N MET A 144 -0.30 -7.04 9.34
CA MET A 144 0.52 -8.24 9.43
C MET A 144 -0.30 -9.52 9.17
N ASP A 145 -1.63 -9.43 9.07
CA ASP A 145 -2.52 -10.53 8.68
C ASP A 145 -3.08 -10.32 7.26
N PRO A 146 -2.58 -11.04 6.23
CA PRO A 146 -3.05 -10.90 4.85
C PRO A 146 -4.54 -11.19 4.67
N VAL A 147 -5.12 -12.05 5.49
CA VAL A 147 -6.56 -12.38 5.42
C VAL A 147 -7.40 -11.22 5.96
N ALA A 148 -6.96 -10.59 7.05
CA ALA A 148 -7.59 -9.38 7.58
C ALA A 148 -7.52 -8.23 6.59
N VAL A 149 -6.36 -8.02 5.95
CA VAL A 149 -6.15 -7.01 4.90
C VAL A 149 -7.10 -7.25 3.72
N ALA A 150 -7.17 -8.48 3.21
CA ALA A 150 -8.06 -8.82 2.10
C ALA A 150 -9.53 -8.55 2.44
N LYS A 151 -9.99 -8.95 3.62
CA LYS A 151 -11.37 -8.69 4.09
C LYS A 151 -11.66 -7.19 4.26
N GLY A 152 -10.73 -6.44 4.84
CA GLY A 152 -10.85 -5.00 5.03
C GLY A 152 -10.96 -4.24 3.71
N LEU A 153 -10.10 -4.57 2.75
CA LEU A 153 -10.11 -3.98 1.42
C LEU A 153 -11.37 -4.38 0.64
N ASP A 154 -11.78 -5.64 0.65
CA ASP A 154 -12.99 -6.11 -0.04
C ASP A 154 -14.23 -5.36 0.44
N LYS A 155 -14.38 -5.19 1.76
CA LYS A 155 -15.48 -4.41 2.35
C LYS A 155 -15.48 -2.95 1.86
N ALA A 156 -14.32 -2.29 1.88
CA ALA A 156 -14.18 -0.90 1.47
C ALA A 156 -14.40 -0.72 -0.03
N ILE A 157 -13.88 -1.65 -0.87
CA ILE A 157 -14.08 -1.65 -2.32
C ILE A 157 -15.56 -1.83 -2.67
N LYS A 158 -16.27 -2.76 -2.02
CA LYS A 158 -17.71 -2.97 -2.21
C LYS A 158 -18.52 -1.72 -1.82
N HIS A 159 -18.14 -1.05 -0.73
CA HIS A 159 -18.75 0.20 -0.31
C HIS A 159 -18.56 1.29 -1.38
N ALA A 160 -17.33 1.53 -1.80
CA ALA A 160 -17.02 2.55 -2.81
C ALA A 160 -17.70 2.26 -4.16
N ARG A 161 -17.66 0.99 -4.63
CA ARG A 161 -18.29 0.57 -5.89
C ARG A 161 -19.80 0.69 -5.87
N SER A 162 -20.43 0.58 -4.69
CA SER A 162 -21.89 0.80 -4.57
C SER A 162 -22.31 2.28 -4.60
N GLY A 163 -21.39 3.21 -4.89
CA GLY A 163 -21.66 4.65 -4.97
C GLY A 163 -21.80 5.35 -3.62
N LYS A 164 -21.43 4.69 -2.52
CA LYS A 164 -21.56 5.22 -1.16
C LYS A 164 -20.40 6.10 -0.70
N GLY A 165 -19.45 6.38 -1.60
CA GLY A 165 -18.34 7.28 -1.35
C GLY A 165 -17.06 6.58 -0.86
N PRO A 166 -16.08 7.36 -0.36
CA PRO A 166 -14.75 6.87 0.01
C PRO A 166 -14.75 6.08 1.32
N SER A 167 -13.61 5.43 1.57
CA SER A 167 -13.27 4.84 2.87
C SER A 167 -11.83 5.16 3.24
N PHE A 168 -11.50 5.21 4.54
CA PHE A 168 -10.18 5.49 5.05
C PHE A 168 -9.72 4.36 5.97
N LEU A 169 -8.73 3.58 5.55
CA LEU A 169 -8.24 2.41 6.29
C LEU A 169 -6.80 2.61 6.72
N GLU A 170 -6.50 2.28 7.96
CA GLU A 170 -5.13 2.17 8.47
C GLU A 170 -4.74 0.70 8.54
N MET A 171 -3.70 0.32 7.78
CA MET A 171 -3.05 -0.99 7.85
C MET A 171 -1.87 -0.89 8.81
N LYS A 172 -2.00 -1.44 10.02
CA LYS A 172 -0.90 -1.48 10.97
C LYS A 172 0.09 -2.56 10.56
N THR A 173 1.25 -2.16 10.10
CA THR A 173 2.27 -3.04 9.55
C THR A 173 3.66 -2.71 10.12
N TYR A 174 4.71 -3.34 9.59
CA TYR A 174 6.06 -3.10 10.05
C TYR A 174 7.09 -3.15 8.91
N ARG A 175 8.13 -2.33 9.03
CA ARG A 175 9.25 -2.29 8.09
C ARG A 175 10.47 -2.94 8.71
N TYR A 176 10.85 -4.16 8.28
CA TYR A 176 11.99 -4.90 8.87
C TYR A 176 13.35 -4.26 8.58
N ARG A 177 13.54 -3.66 7.41
CA ARG A 177 14.79 -3.01 7.03
C ARG A 177 14.72 -1.51 7.26
N GLY A 178 15.87 -0.82 7.23
CA GLY A 178 15.93 0.63 7.25
C GLY A 178 15.18 1.28 6.09
N HIS A 179 14.99 2.59 6.19
CA HIS A 179 14.31 3.35 5.15
C HIS A 179 15.02 3.26 3.79
N SER A 180 16.34 3.29 3.81
CA SER A 180 17.23 3.13 2.64
C SER A 180 18.46 2.31 3.03
N MET A 181 19.33 2.02 2.07
CA MET A 181 20.58 1.30 2.32
C MET A 181 21.51 2.03 3.28
N SER A 182 21.44 3.37 3.31
CA SER A 182 22.26 4.23 4.20
C SER A 182 21.65 4.43 5.58
N ASP A 183 20.43 3.92 5.84
CA ASP A 183 19.75 4.08 7.14
C ASP A 183 20.33 3.16 8.20
N ALA A 184 21.04 3.74 9.16
CA ALA A 184 21.66 3.01 10.27
C ALA A 184 20.67 2.49 11.34
N GLN A 185 19.38 2.77 11.21
CA GLN A 185 18.29 2.28 12.07
C GLN A 185 18.46 2.57 13.58
N LYS A 186 19.11 3.67 13.95
CA LYS A 186 19.37 4.06 15.35
C LYS A 186 18.12 4.47 16.14
N TYR A 187 16.97 4.57 15.48
CA TYR A 187 15.68 5.01 16.07
C TYR A 187 14.84 3.87 16.63
N ARG A 188 15.27 2.61 16.48
CA ARG A 188 14.57 1.42 16.97
C ARG A 188 15.57 0.35 17.43
N THR A 189 15.10 -0.61 18.22
CA THR A 189 15.95 -1.68 18.74
C THR A 189 15.89 -2.93 17.83
N LYS A 190 16.85 -3.84 18.00
CA LYS A 190 16.83 -5.13 17.31
C LYS A 190 15.72 -6.04 17.83
N GLU A 191 15.45 -5.96 19.12
CA GLU A 191 14.40 -6.70 19.80
C GLU A 191 13.02 -6.35 19.24
N GLU A 192 12.74 -5.06 19.00
CA GLU A 192 11.52 -4.62 18.32
C GLU A 192 11.35 -5.29 16.96
N VAL A 193 12.40 -5.35 16.15
CA VAL A 193 12.37 -6.00 14.84
C VAL A 193 12.08 -7.50 14.96
N GLU A 194 12.72 -8.18 15.91
CA GLU A 194 12.54 -9.62 16.09
C GLU A 194 11.13 -9.98 16.60
N GLU A 195 10.51 -9.13 17.42
CA GLU A 195 9.11 -9.34 17.82
C GLU A 195 8.17 -9.32 16.60
N TYR A 196 8.35 -8.37 15.68
CA TYR A 196 7.55 -8.34 14.45
C TYR A 196 7.86 -9.50 13.49
N ARG A 197 9.09 -10.04 13.50
CA ARG A 197 9.43 -11.23 12.71
C ARG A 197 8.66 -12.48 13.14
N LYS A 198 8.27 -12.59 14.40
CA LYS A 198 7.47 -13.73 14.91
C LYS A 198 6.06 -13.79 14.29
N ILE A 199 5.55 -12.64 13.84
CA ILE A 199 4.24 -12.51 13.21
C ILE A 199 4.36 -12.17 11.72
N ASP A 200 5.40 -12.69 11.05
CA ASP A 200 5.63 -12.44 9.62
C ASP A 200 4.46 -12.94 8.76
N PRO A 201 3.88 -12.09 7.89
CA PRO A 201 2.72 -12.43 7.07
C PRO A 201 2.94 -13.65 6.17
N ILE A 202 4.15 -13.81 5.62
CA ILE A 202 4.48 -14.93 4.72
C ILE A 202 4.46 -16.23 5.50
N SER A 203 5.05 -16.26 6.69
CA SER A 203 5.04 -17.42 7.57
C SER A 203 3.63 -17.80 7.99
N GLN A 204 2.79 -16.83 8.37
CA GLN A 204 1.40 -17.07 8.74
C GLN A 204 0.60 -17.70 7.59
N VAL A 205 0.73 -17.18 6.36
CA VAL A 205 0.04 -17.76 5.19
C VAL A 205 0.54 -19.17 4.88
N LYS A 206 1.84 -19.41 4.98
CA LYS A 206 2.42 -20.74 4.81
C LYS A 206 1.83 -21.73 5.81
N ASP A 207 1.73 -21.35 7.07
CA ASP A 207 1.13 -22.18 8.12
C ASP A 207 -0.34 -22.47 7.84
N ILE A 208 -1.11 -21.48 7.40
CA ILE A 208 -2.52 -21.66 7.00
C ILE A 208 -2.64 -22.66 5.85
N ILE A 209 -1.80 -22.54 4.83
CA ILE A 209 -1.79 -23.43 3.66
C ILE A 209 -1.52 -24.88 4.09
N LEU A 210 -0.49 -25.10 4.91
CA LEU A 210 -0.10 -26.43 5.36
C LEU A 210 -1.13 -27.04 6.31
N LYS A 211 -1.61 -26.25 7.30
CA LYS A 211 -2.62 -26.70 8.27
C LYS A 211 -3.93 -27.11 7.61
N ASN A 212 -4.37 -26.37 6.60
CA ASN A 212 -5.60 -26.68 5.87
C ASN A 212 -5.38 -27.63 4.68
N LYS A 213 -4.14 -28.12 4.48
CA LYS A 213 -3.79 -29.04 3.39
C LYS A 213 -4.10 -28.50 1.99
N TYR A 214 -4.05 -27.19 1.81
CA TYR A 214 -4.22 -26.57 0.48
C TYR A 214 -3.03 -26.84 -0.45
N ALA A 215 -1.82 -27.02 0.13
CA ALA A 215 -0.63 -27.48 -0.56
C ALA A 215 0.28 -28.24 0.42
N THR A 216 1.23 -29.00 -0.13
CA THR A 216 2.28 -29.69 0.61
C THR A 216 3.53 -28.82 0.75
N GLN A 217 4.39 -29.12 1.72
CA GLN A 217 5.69 -28.45 1.86
C GLN A 217 6.52 -28.55 0.56
N LYS A 218 6.54 -29.71 -0.09
CA LYS A 218 7.23 -29.92 -1.36
C LYS A 218 6.77 -28.96 -2.45
N GLN A 219 5.46 -28.73 -2.57
CA GLN A 219 4.91 -27.79 -3.56
C GLN A 219 5.32 -26.33 -3.25
N LEU A 220 5.37 -25.94 -1.97
CA LEU A 220 5.86 -24.62 -1.57
C LEU A 220 7.36 -24.45 -1.89
N ASP A 221 8.17 -25.48 -1.61
CA ASP A 221 9.61 -25.47 -1.91
C ASP A 221 9.86 -25.40 -3.44
N GLU A 222 9.03 -26.06 -4.25
CA GLU A 222 9.09 -25.98 -5.73
C GLU A 222 8.75 -24.56 -6.23
N ILE A 223 7.79 -23.87 -5.60
CA ILE A 223 7.46 -22.47 -5.93
C ILE A 223 8.64 -21.58 -5.58
N ASP A 224 9.22 -21.72 -4.39
CA ASP A 224 10.38 -20.94 -3.96
C ASP A 224 11.57 -21.14 -4.89
N ALA A 225 11.82 -22.38 -5.34
CA ALA A 225 12.88 -22.69 -6.29
C ALA A 225 12.65 -22.02 -7.65
N LYS A 226 11.42 -22.02 -8.16
CA LYS A 226 11.05 -21.35 -9.42
C LYS A 226 11.24 -19.83 -9.34
N VAL A 227 10.81 -19.21 -8.23
CA VAL A 227 10.96 -17.77 -8.02
C VAL A 227 12.43 -17.35 -7.93
N LYS A 228 13.28 -18.18 -7.30
CA LYS A 228 14.72 -17.91 -7.21
C LYS A 228 15.46 -18.10 -8.54
N ALA A 229 14.91 -18.91 -9.44
CA ALA A 229 15.51 -19.17 -10.76
C ALA A 229 15.08 -18.15 -11.82
N ALA A 230 14.05 -17.36 -11.56
CA ALA A 230 13.52 -16.33 -12.48
C ALA A 230 14.25 -15.00 -12.33
#